data_aae8ced2196402c63f97d8d7cf9a97d9
#
_entry.id   aae8ced2196402c63f97d8d7cf9a97d9
#
_cell.length_a   1.000
_cell.length_b   1.000
_cell.length_c   1.000
_cell.angle_alpha   90.00
_cell.angle_beta   90.00
_cell.angle_gamma   90.00
#
_symmetry.space_group_name_H-M   'P 1'
#
loop_
_entity.id
_entity.type
_entity.pdbx_description
1 polymer ?
#
loop_
_entity_poly.entity_id
_entity_poly.type
_entity_poly.pdbx_seq_one_letter_code
_entity_poly.pdbx_strand_id
1 'polypeptide(L)'
;LVGKASQGGDEPDISLERMLDLSAAAEVDGQKYDGIDYFLFLPHTNPEASDDELKGIADLIQGKGFDIGSLVAPVWQGTVGDSAMGTEEQRGKFLDAVKMACRIAKIFNEHGARKRGVIRIDSAEFGVEKWREDAAANKSTQSRVR
;
A
#
# COMPACT_ATOMS: atom_id res chain seq x y z
N LEU A 1 4.15 -2.63 -11.61
CA LEU A 1 5.17 -2.27 -12.61
C LEU A 1 6.10 -1.18 -12.10
N VAL A 2 6.72 -1.44 -10.99
CA VAL A 2 7.75 -0.59 -10.41
C VAL A 2 9.09 -1.12 -10.92
N GLY A 3 9.94 -0.25 -11.47
CA GLY A 3 11.32 -0.60 -11.81
C GLY A 3 12.07 -1.04 -10.56
N LYS A 4 13.14 -1.78 -10.74
CA LYS A 4 13.87 -2.42 -9.65
C LYS A 4 15.17 -1.74 -9.26
N ALA A 5 15.51 -0.61 -9.87
CA ALA A 5 16.78 0.07 -9.61
C ALA A 5 16.93 0.49 -8.13
N SER A 6 15.87 1.02 -7.51
CA SER A 6 15.82 1.35 -6.08
C SER A 6 15.92 0.11 -5.16
N GLN A 7 15.70 -1.08 -5.72
CA GLN A 7 15.79 -2.37 -5.02
C GLN A 7 17.03 -3.18 -5.43
N GLY A 8 17.99 -2.54 -6.11
CA GLY A 8 19.21 -3.17 -6.57
C GLY A 8 19.10 -3.95 -7.89
N GLY A 9 18.03 -3.74 -8.67
CA GLY A 9 17.88 -4.29 -10.02
C GLY A 9 18.42 -3.36 -11.10
N ASP A 10 18.51 -3.86 -12.34
CA ASP A 10 19.04 -3.12 -13.49
C ASP A 10 18.00 -2.22 -14.18
N GLU A 11 16.72 -2.41 -13.88
CA GLU A 11 15.63 -1.64 -14.48
C GLU A 11 15.43 -0.31 -13.75
N PRO A 12 15.33 0.83 -14.45
CA PRO A 12 15.07 2.12 -13.83
C PRO A 12 13.68 2.14 -13.19
N ASP A 13 13.55 2.89 -12.11
CA ASP A 13 12.25 3.12 -11.48
C ASP A 13 11.32 3.85 -12.44
N ILE A 14 10.07 3.41 -12.47
CA ILE A 14 9.01 4.07 -13.23
C ILE A 14 8.35 5.09 -12.31
N SER A 15 8.35 6.36 -12.70
CA SER A 15 7.69 7.41 -11.92
C SER A 15 6.18 7.19 -11.83
N LEU A 16 5.55 7.71 -10.78
CA LEU A 16 4.10 7.68 -10.63
C LEU A 16 3.40 8.29 -11.86
N GLU A 17 3.87 9.45 -12.33
CA GLU A 17 3.29 10.11 -13.51
C GLU A 17 3.34 9.20 -14.75
N ARG A 18 4.49 8.56 -14.99
CA ARG A 18 4.62 7.62 -16.12
C ARG A 18 3.70 6.41 -15.98
N MET A 19 3.52 5.88 -14.77
CA MET A 19 2.56 4.79 -14.53
C MET A 19 1.12 5.23 -14.79
N LEU A 20 0.75 6.43 -14.38
CA LEU A 20 -0.57 7.00 -14.64
C LEU A 20 -0.80 7.21 -16.14
N ASP A 21 0.20 7.69 -16.88
CA ASP A 21 0.11 7.83 -18.34
C ASP A 21 -0.11 6.49 -19.04
N LEU A 22 0.62 5.46 -18.63
CA LEU A 22 0.45 4.11 -19.16
C LEU A 22 -0.93 3.53 -18.82
N SER A 23 -1.42 3.78 -17.62
CA SER A 23 -2.76 3.34 -17.19
C SER A 23 -3.87 4.07 -17.97
N ALA A 24 -3.72 5.38 -18.20
CA ALA A 24 -4.67 6.17 -18.97
C ALA A 24 -4.71 5.78 -20.45
N ALA A 25 -3.60 5.26 -20.98
CA ALA A 25 -3.53 4.73 -22.34
C ALA A 25 -4.04 3.28 -22.46
N ALA A 26 -4.19 2.58 -21.34
CA ALA A 26 -4.63 1.20 -21.34
C ALA A 26 -6.12 1.09 -21.65
N GLU A 27 -6.45 0.14 -22.52
CA GLU A 27 -7.83 -0.13 -22.96
C GLU A 27 -8.04 -1.63 -23.15
N VAL A 28 -9.18 -2.13 -22.75
CA VAL A 28 -9.59 -3.52 -22.95
C VAL A 28 -11.00 -3.52 -23.56
N ASP A 29 -11.13 -4.07 -24.73
CA ASP A 29 -12.41 -4.16 -25.47
C ASP A 29 -13.13 -2.80 -25.63
N GLY A 30 -12.38 -1.72 -25.89
CA GLY A 30 -12.90 -0.37 -26.04
C GLY A 30 -13.23 0.33 -24.71
N GLN A 31 -12.92 -0.28 -23.57
CA GLN A 31 -13.16 0.28 -22.25
C GLN A 31 -11.84 0.70 -21.58
N LYS A 32 -11.86 1.90 -21.00
CA LYS A 32 -10.76 2.43 -20.20
C LYS A 32 -11.05 2.26 -18.70
N TYR A 33 -10.00 2.29 -17.94
CA TYR A 33 -10.08 2.27 -16.47
C TYR A 33 -10.44 3.67 -15.95
N ASP A 34 -11.27 3.73 -14.91
CA ASP A 34 -11.72 4.94 -14.24
C ASP A 34 -11.08 5.15 -12.86
N GLY A 35 -10.28 4.19 -12.40
CA GLY A 35 -9.61 4.26 -11.13
C GLY A 35 -8.38 3.38 -11.02
N ILE A 36 -7.63 3.59 -9.96
CA ILE A 36 -6.41 2.84 -9.65
C ILE A 36 -6.41 2.34 -8.21
N ASP A 37 -5.84 1.17 -7.99
CA ASP A 37 -5.36 0.76 -6.66
C ASP A 37 -3.99 1.37 -6.41
N TYR A 38 -3.80 1.97 -5.24
CA TYR A 38 -2.65 2.80 -4.96
C TYR A 38 -1.82 2.28 -3.77
N PHE A 39 -0.53 2.08 -4.03
CA PHE A 39 0.41 1.56 -3.04
C PHE A 39 1.04 2.70 -2.24
N LEU A 40 1.01 2.57 -0.91
CA LEU A 40 1.48 3.58 0.03
C LEU A 40 2.95 3.35 0.43
N PHE A 41 3.84 3.18 -0.56
CA PHE A 41 5.27 3.04 -0.32
C PHE A 41 6.12 3.56 -1.49
N LEU A 42 7.39 3.74 -1.22
CA LEU A 42 8.35 4.19 -2.22
C LEU A 42 8.45 3.21 -3.41
N PRO A 43 8.74 3.72 -4.62
CA PRO A 43 9.11 5.10 -4.93
C PRO A 43 7.91 6.06 -5.17
N HIS A 44 6.68 5.58 -5.18
CA HIS A 44 5.53 6.39 -5.60
C HIS A 44 4.92 7.22 -4.48
N THR A 45 4.96 6.74 -3.26
CA THR A 45 4.47 7.46 -2.08
C THR A 45 5.48 7.35 -0.96
N ASN A 46 5.89 8.48 -0.41
CA ASN A 46 6.52 8.47 0.90
C ASN A 46 5.40 8.34 1.95
N PRO A 47 5.39 7.27 2.76
CA PRO A 47 4.39 7.11 3.81
C PRO A 47 4.40 8.23 4.85
N GLU A 48 5.53 8.92 5.02
CA GLU A 48 5.70 10.05 5.93
C GLU A 48 5.47 11.42 5.26
N ALA A 49 4.96 11.42 4.01
CA ALA A 49 4.68 12.64 3.28
C ALA A 49 3.73 13.56 4.06
N SER A 50 3.94 14.86 3.91
CA SER A 50 3.05 15.88 4.43
C SER A 50 1.66 15.82 3.79
N ASP A 51 0.69 16.45 4.43
CA ASP A 51 -0.67 16.50 3.92
C ASP A 51 -0.74 17.20 2.54
N ASP A 52 0.09 18.22 2.32
CA ASP A 52 0.12 18.95 1.06
C ASP A 52 0.78 18.13 -0.07
N GLU A 53 1.83 17.37 0.22
CA GLU A 53 2.39 16.42 -0.74
C GLU A 53 1.38 15.33 -1.11
N LEU A 54 0.63 14.80 -0.15
CA LEU A 54 -0.41 13.82 -0.40
C LEU A 54 -1.56 14.40 -1.25
N LYS A 55 -1.97 15.63 -1.01
CA LYS A 55 -2.95 16.32 -1.85
C LYS A 55 -2.42 16.52 -3.27
N GLY A 56 -1.14 16.90 -3.43
CA GLY A 56 -0.51 17.01 -4.75
C GLY A 56 -0.50 15.67 -5.51
N ILE A 57 -0.29 14.55 -4.82
CA ILE A 57 -0.44 13.21 -5.41
C ILE A 57 -1.88 12.96 -5.84
N ALA A 58 -2.86 13.31 -5.01
CA ALA A 58 -4.28 13.18 -5.33
C ALA A 58 -4.66 14.00 -6.58
N ASP A 59 -4.19 15.24 -6.66
CA ASP A 59 -4.41 16.13 -7.82
C ASP A 59 -3.78 15.54 -9.09
N LEU A 60 -2.57 14.97 -9.00
CA LEU A 60 -1.92 14.32 -10.12
C LEU A 60 -2.74 13.12 -10.64
N ILE A 61 -3.23 12.27 -9.74
CA ILE A 61 -4.05 11.09 -10.09
C ILE A 61 -5.37 11.53 -10.73
N GLN A 62 -6.08 12.48 -10.14
CA GLN A 62 -7.33 13.01 -10.66
C GLN A 62 -7.13 13.75 -11.99
N GLY A 63 -6.02 14.49 -12.13
CA GLY A 63 -5.63 15.16 -13.38
C GLY A 63 -5.42 14.21 -14.57
N LYS A 64 -5.14 12.94 -14.30
CA LYS A 64 -5.07 11.86 -15.31
C LYS A 64 -6.41 11.15 -15.53
N GLY A 65 -7.47 11.56 -14.84
CA GLY A 65 -8.83 11.03 -14.99
C GLY A 65 -9.13 9.82 -14.11
N PHE A 66 -8.34 9.56 -13.06
CA PHE A 66 -8.55 8.42 -12.17
C PHE A 66 -9.12 8.82 -10.81
N ASP A 67 -10.07 8.02 -10.31
CA ASP A 67 -10.39 7.96 -8.90
C ASP A 67 -9.41 7.02 -8.19
N ILE A 68 -9.11 7.29 -6.92
CA ILE A 68 -8.33 6.38 -6.08
C ILE A 68 -9.28 5.32 -5.49
N GLY A 69 -9.03 4.08 -5.80
CA GLY A 69 -9.73 2.90 -5.31
C GLY A 69 -9.19 2.41 -3.96
N SER A 70 -8.74 1.16 -3.91
CA SER A 70 -8.12 0.63 -2.70
C SER A 70 -6.72 1.21 -2.50
N LEU A 71 -6.40 1.47 -1.24
CA LEU A 71 -5.06 1.81 -0.81
C LEU A 71 -4.39 0.55 -0.26
N VAL A 72 -3.17 0.30 -0.66
CA VAL A 72 -2.40 -0.84 -0.17
C VAL A 72 -1.47 -0.36 0.92
N ALA A 73 -1.73 -0.79 2.15
CA ALA A 73 -0.94 -0.42 3.32
C ALA A 73 0.48 -1.03 3.24
N PRO A 74 1.53 -0.28 3.61
CA PRO A 74 2.92 -0.75 3.53
C PRO A 74 3.26 -1.64 4.74
N VAL A 75 2.68 -2.83 4.80
CA VAL A 75 2.78 -3.75 5.95
C VAL A 75 3.81 -4.85 5.78
N TRP A 76 4.53 -4.88 4.67
CA TRP A 76 5.52 -5.95 4.41
C TRP A 76 6.89 -5.65 5.01
N GLN A 77 7.67 -6.69 5.18
CA GLN A 77 9.09 -6.58 5.50
C GLN A 77 9.82 -5.77 4.42
N GLY A 78 10.65 -4.84 4.84
CA GLY A 78 11.35 -3.91 3.94
C GLY A 78 10.57 -2.64 3.61
N THR A 79 9.33 -2.52 4.12
CA THR A 79 8.58 -1.27 4.15
C THR A 79 8.60 -0.68 5.56
N VAL A 80 7.74 0.30 5.85
CA VAL A 80 7.62 0.86 7.21
C VAL A 80 6.87 -0.07 8.17
N GLY A 81 6.13 -1.05 7.66
CA GLY A 81 5.43 -2.06 8.43
C GLY A 81 6.27 -3.31 8.69
N ASP A 82 5.65 -4.28 9.31
CA ASP A 82 6.24 -5.57 9.62
C ASP A 82 5.13 -6.62 9.84
N SER A 83 5.48 -7.82 10.29
CA SER A 83 4.57 -8.95 10.45
C SER A 83 3.50 -8.72 11.52
N ALA A 84 2.24 -8.92 11.15
CA ALA A 84 1.11 -8.96 12.09
C ALA A 84 1.21 -10.16 13.05
N MET A 85 1.88 -11.22 12.64
CA MET A 85 1.98 -12.51 13.34
C MET A 85 3.31 -12.66 14.09
N GLY A 86 4.20 -11.68 13.98
CA GLY A 86 5.52 -11.71 14.56
C GLY A 86 5.59 -11.36 16.04
N THR A 87 6.74 -10.83 16.45
CA THR A 87 6.97 -10.32 17.80
C THR A 87 6.08 -9.14 18.13
N GLU A 88 6.05 -8.72 19.38
CA GLU A 88 5.29 -7.54 19.80
C GLU A 88 5.78 -6.26 19.09
N GLU A 89 7.08 -6.11 18.90
CA GLU A 89 7.67 -5.00 18.14
C GLU A 89 7.18 -5.00 16.68
N GLN A 90 7.23 -6.15 16.02
CA GLN A 90 6.76 -6.29 14.63
C GLN A 90 5.28 -5.96 14.49
N ARG A 91 4.45 -6.45 15.42
CA ARG A 91 3.02 -6.10 15.47
C ARG A 91 2.80 -4.61 15.71
N GLY A 92 3.62 -3.98 16.52
CA GLY A 92 3.61 -2.53 16.71
C GLY A 92 3.81 -1.80 15.38
N LYS A 93 4.86 -2.14 14.63
CA LYS A 93 5.14 -1.59 13.29
C LYS A 93 3.99 -1.85 12.30
N PHE A 94 3.42 -3.05 12.31
CA PHE A 94 2.24 -3.37 11.49
C PHE A 94 1.07 -2.43 11.80
N LEU A 95 0.73 -2.27 13.08
CA LEU A 95 -0.38 -1.41 13.50
C LEU A 95 -0.13 0.06 13.15
N ASP A 96 1.09 0.53 13.26
CA ASP A 96 1.44 1.92 12.93
C ASP A 96 1.38 2.14 11.41
N ALA A 97 1.79 1.17 10.60
CA ALA A 97 1.61 1.22 9.15
C ALA A 97 0.12 1.26 8.75
N VAL A 98 -0.75 0.51 9.44
CA VAL A 98 -2.20 0.57 9.22
C VAL A 98 -2.78 1.93 9.62
N LYS A 99 -2.39 2.49 10.76
CA LYS A 99 -2.84 3.82 11.20
C LYS A 99 -2.43 4.90 10.20
N MET A 100 -1.20 4.81 9.68
CA MET A 100 -0.71 5.72 8.66
C MET A 100 -1.52 5.59 7.36
N ALA A 101 -1.82 4.38 6.91
CA ALA A 101 -2.68 4.17 5.75
C ALA A 101 -4.08 4.78 5.96
N CYS A 102 -4.64 4.69 7.18
CA CYS A 102 -5.89 5.35 7.55
C CYS A 102 -5.79 6.88 7.49
N ARG A 103 -4.68 7.47 7.95
CA ARG A 103 -4.43 8.92 7.84
C ARG A 103 -4.44 9.35 6.37
N ILE A 104 -3.67 8.66 5.53
CA ILE A 104 -3.58 8.97 4.09
C ILE A 104 -4.96 8.81 3.41
N ALA A 105 -5.68 7.74 3.73
CA ALA A 105 -7.03 7.51 3.23
C ALA A 105 -7.97 8.68 3.57
N LYS A 106 -7.89 9.19 4.80
CA LYS A 106 -8.68 10.35 5.24
C LYS A 106 -8.36 11.58 4.42
N ILE A 107 -7.07 11.88 4.21
CA ILE A 107 -6.63 13.03 3.40
C ILE A 107 -7.18 12.93 1.98
N PHE A 108 -7.05 11.78 1.32
CA PHE A 108 -7.56 11.57 -0.04
C PHE A 108 -9.08 11.66 -0.11
N ASN A 109 -9.81 11.19 0.90
CA ASN A 109 -11.27 11.32 0.97
C ASN A 109 -11.68 12.77 1.14
N GLU A 110 -11.07 13.52 2.05
CA GLU A 110 -11.37 14.93 2.32
C GLU A 110 -11.00 15.81 1.12
N HIS A 111 -9.97 15.45 0.37
CA HIS A 111 -9.56 16.14 -0.86
C HIS A 111 -10.42 15.77 -2.09
N GLY A 112 -11.35 14.83 -1.95
CA GLY A 112 -12.28 14.42 -3.01
C GLY A 112 -11.71 13.46 -4.06
N ALA A 113 -10.46 13.01 -3.90
CA ALA A 113 -9.82 12.07 -4.82
C ALA A 113 -10.30 10.63 -4.64
N ARG A 114 -11.07 10.36 -3.57
CA ARG A 114 -11.52 9.03 -3.20
C ARG A 114 -12.93 9.10 -2.63
N LYS A 115 -13.89 8.53 -3.32
CA LYS A 115 -15.31 8.53 -2.90
C LYS A 115 -15.65 7.36 -1.99
N ARG A 116 -15.06 6.23 -2.26
CA ARG A 116 -15.22 4.98 -1.52
C ARG A 116 -13.90 4.25 -1.58
N GLY A 117 -13.67 3.35 -0.67
CA GLY A 117 -12.50 2.54 -0.82
C GLY A 117 -12.14 1.75 0.42
N VAL A 118 -11.36 0.75 0.17
CA VAL A 118 -10.86 -0.20 1.13
C VAL A 118 -9.38 0.12 1.36
N ILE A 119 -8.89 -0.05 2.57
CA ILE A 119 -7.47 -0.20 2.82
C ILE A 119 -7.21 -1.69 2.75
N ARG A 120 -6.45 -2.10 1.76
CA ARG A 120 -5.99 -3.47 1.63
C ARG A 120 -4.82 -3.69 2.59
N ILE A 121 -4.98 -4.66 3.43
CA ILE A 121 -3.96 -5.16 4.34
C ILE A 121 -3.66 -6.57 3.86
N ASP A 122 -2.52 -6.74 3.22
CA ASP A 122 -2.07 -8.09 2.89
C ASP A 122 -1.58 -8.75 4.18
N SER A 123 -1.77 -10.06 4.30
CA SER A 123 -1.25 -10.79 5.44
C SER A 123 0.28 -10.73 5.40
N ALA A 124 0.85 -9.93 6.29
CA ALA A 124 2.29 -9.76 6.39
C ALA A 124 2.90 -10.91 7.21
N GLU A 125 2.77 -12.11 6.70
CA GLU A 125 3.23 -13.32 7.36
C GLU A 125 4.59 -13.72 6.83
N PHE A 126 5.61 -13.39 7.58
CA PHE A 126 6.96 -13.87 7.32
C PHE A 126 7.21 -15.11 8.19
N GLY A 127 7.68 -16.18 7.57
CA GLY A 127 7.95 -17.42 8.26
C GLY A 127 6.69 -18.20 8.63
N VAL A 128 5.78 -18.37 7.68
CA VAL A 128 4.50 -19.10 7.88
C VAL A 128 4.71 -20.53 8.38
N GLU A 129 5.78 -21.20 7.95
CA GLU A 129 6.13 -22.53 8.46
C GLU A 129 6.39 -22.48 9.96
N LYS A 130 7.25 -21.56 10.40
CA LYS A 130 7.54 -21.38 11.82
C LYS A 130 6.29 -20.96 12.61
N TRP A 131 5.46 -20.12 12.04
CA TRP A 131 4.20 -19.74 12.66
C TRP A 131 3.26 -20.94 12.85
N ARG A 132 3.16 -21.85 11.88
CA ARG A 132 2.34 -23.06 12.00
C ARG A 132 2.85 -23.97 13.12
N GLU A 133 4.15 -24.14 13.25
CA GLU A 133 4.78 -24.88 14.33
C GLU A 133 4.52 -24.21 15.69
N ASP A 134 4.75 -22.90 15.78
CA ASP A 134 4.54 -22.12 17.01
C ASP A 134 3.05 -22.06 17.38
N ALA A 135 2.14 -21.97 16.43
CA ALA A 135 0.69 -21.96 16.68
C ALA A 135 0.19 -23.34 17.15
N ALA A 136 0.75 -24.42 16.65
CA ALA A 136 0.44 -25.77 17.14
C ALA A 136 0.92 -25.99 18.57
N ALA A 137 2.07 -25.40 18.93
CA ALA A 137 2.70 -25.54 20.24
C ALA A 137 2.16 -24.54 21.28
N ASN A 138 1.60 -23.41 20.88
CA ASN A 138 1.29 -22.28 21.75
C ASN A 138 -0.14 -21.74 21.55
N LYS A 139 -1.05 -22.06 22.49
CA LYS A 139 -2.44 -21.58 22.46
C LYS A 139 -2.57 -20.06 22.47
N SER A 140 -1.62 -19.32 23.05
CA SER A 140 -1.66 -17.86 23.06
C SER A 140 -1.45 -17.26 21.66
N THR A 141 -0.67 -17.92 20.82
CA THR A 141 -0.50 -17.54 19.42
C THR A 141 -1.77 -17.78 18.63
N GLN A 142 -2.48 -18.88 18.89
CA GLN A 142 -3.79 -19.18 18.26
C GLN A 142 -4.86 -18.15 18.61
N SER A 143 -4.84 -17.58 19.82
CA SER A 143 -5.83 -16.56 20.23
C SER A 143 -5.63 -15.20 19.55
N ARG A 144 -4.47 -14.95 18.93
CA ARG A 144 -4.17 -13.72 18.19
C ARG A 144 -4.68 -13.74 16.74
N VAL A 145 -5.12 -14.88 16.28
CA VAL A 145 -5.60 -15.12 14.90
C VAL A 145 -7.12 -15.03 14.79
N ARG A 146 -7.80 -14.83 15.90
CA ARG A 146 -9.26 -14.67 15.99
C ARG A 146 -9.55 -13.15 16.18
#